data_8c147e524569d078dfed0ee944df15f4
#
_entry.id   8c147e524569d078dfed0ee944df15f4
#
_cell.length_a   1.000
_cell.length_b   1.000
_cell.length_c   1.000
_cell.angle_alpha   90.00
_cell.angle_beta   90.00
_cell.angle_gamma   90.00
#
_symmetry.space_group_name_H-M   'P 1'
#
loop_
_entity.id
_entity.type
_entity.pdbx_description
1 polymer ?
#
loop_
_entity_poly.entity_id
_entity_poly.type
_entity_poly.pdbx_seq_one_letter_code
_entity_poly.pdbx_strand_id
1 'polypeptide(L)'
;MSYRQYGIEPALVERVKFKLKHPEVKDRMTVLLQGVTKADLQDRSKVTGLVQEAAGVLGENLVDSEAKQIVDFVLAQKINPSSTLHLIRLWAMFR
;
A
#
# COMPACT_ATOMS: atom_id res chain seq x y z
N MET A 1 -5.13 3.31 13.25
CA MET A 1 -3.68 3.55 13.37
C MET A 1 -3.21 4.47 12.27
N SER A 2 -2.33 5.40 12.62
CA SER A 2 -1.79 6.35 11.66
C SER A 2 -0.50 5.80 11.04
N TYR A 3 -0.31 6.00 9.73
CA TYR A 3 0.93 5.67 9.06
C TYR A 3 2.15 6.37 9.69
N ARG A 4 1.94 7.48 10.37
CA ARG A 4 2.99 8.25 11.05
C ARG A 4 3.65 7.47 12.19
N GLN A 5 2.93 6.55 12.82
CA GLN A 5 3.45 5.71 13.90
C GLN A 5 4.51 4.73 13.40
N TYR A 6 4.56 4.49 12.09
CA TYR A 6 5.52 3.59 11.46
C TYR A 6 6.68 4.33 10.82
N GLY A 7 6.76 5.64 11.04
CA GLY A 7 7.84 6.45 10.48
C GLY A 7 7.70 6.79 9.01
N ILE A 8 6.53 6.50 8.41
CA ILE A 8 6.28 6.79 7.01
C ILE A 8 6.18 8.30 6.83
N GLU A 9 6.96 8.83 5.90
CA GLU A 9 7.05 10.27 5.68
C GLU A 9 5.76 10.83 5.08
N PRO A 10 5.19 11.91 5.67
CA PRO A 10 3.97 12.50 5.12
C PRO A 10 4.11 12.98 3.67
N ALA A 11 5.28 13.45 3.28
CA ALA A 11 5.52 13.87 1.90
C ALA A 11 5.35 12.72 0.91
N LEU A 12 5.80 11.52 1.28
CA LEU A 12 5.61 10.32 0.46
C LEU A 12 4.13 10.00 0.30
N VAL A 13 3.37 10.04 1.40
CA VAL A 13 1.93 9.78 1.39
C VAL A 13 1.21 10.77 0.48
N GLU A 14 1.56 12.06 0.55
CA GLU A 14 0.95 13.08 -0.29
C GLU A 14 1.25 12.85 -1.78
N ARG A 15 2.48 12.43 -2.12
CA ARG A 15 2.83 12.08 -3.49
C ARG A 15 2.02 10.90 -3.99
N VAL A 16 1.86 9.88 -3.17
CA VAL A 16 1.08 8.69 -3.51
C VAL A 16 -0.40 9.06 -3.73
N LYS A 17 -0.98 9.86 -2.84
CA LYS A 17 -2.36 10.34 -2.98
C LYS A 17 -2.56 11.06 -4.31
N PHE A 18 -1.63 11.95 -4.64
CA PHE A 18 -1.70 12.72 -5.88
C PHE A 18 -1.66 11.79 -7.11
N LYS A 19 -0.74 10.82 -7.11
CA LYS A 19 -0.60 9.88 -8.21
C LYS A 19 -1.82 8.98 -8.37
N LEU A 20 -2.44 8.58 -7.26
CA LEU A 20 -3.64 7.73 -7.28
C LEU A 20 -4.89 8.45 -7.81
N LYS A 21 -4.84 9.76 -7.99
CA LYS A 21 -5.92 10.50 -8.65
C LYS A 21 -5.96 10.26 -10.15
N HIS A 22 -4.87 9.79 -10.74
CA HIS A 22 -4.82 9.48 -12.17
C HIS A 22 -5.49 8.12 -12.42
N PRO A 23 -6.48 8.04 -13.32
CA PRO A 23 -7.21 6.79 -13.58
C PRO A 23 -6.31 5.63 -13.99
N GLU A 24 -5.29 5.88 -14.81
CA GLU A 24 -4.34 4.85 -15.23
C GLU A 24 -3.60 4.22 -14.07
N VAL A 25 -3.10 5.04 -13.15
CA VAL A 25 -2.37 4.57 -11.98
C VAL A 25 -3.32 3.76 -11.08
N LYS A 26 -4.52 4.28 -10.87
CA LYS A 26 -5.54 3.63 -10.07
C LYS A 26 -5.91 2.26 -10.64
N ASP A 27 -6.07 2.17 -11.96
CA ASP A 27 -6.36 0.91 -12.65
C ASP A 27 -5.23 -0.10 -12.50
N ARG A 28 -3.99 0.34 -12.64
CA ARG A 28 -2.81 -0.52 -12.45
C ARG A 28 -2.72 -1.05 -11.02
N MET A 29 -3.00 -0.20 -10.04
CA MET A 29 -3.02 -0.61 -8.64
C MET A 29 -4.13 -1.62 -8.38
N THR A 30 -5.30 -1.43 -8.99
CA THR A 30 -6.41 -2.37 -8.88
C THR A 30 -6.04 -3.73 -9.46
N VAL A 31 -5.39 -3.76 -10.62
CA VAL A 31 -4.91 -5.01 -11.24
C VAL A 31 -3.88 -5.69 -10.35
N LEU A 32 -2.95 -4.92 -9.79
CA LEU A 32 -1.93 -5.44 -8.88
C LEU A 32 -2.55 -6.15 -7.67
N LEU A 33 -3.65 -5.61 -7.15
CA LEU A 33 -4.31 -6.17 -5.97
C LEU A 33 -5.29 -7.30 -6.29
N GLN A 34 -5.59 -7.53 -7.56
CA GLN A 34 -6.43 -8.66 -7.96
C GLN A 34 -5.71 -9.96 -7.64
N GLY A 35 -6.44 -10.91 -7.06
CA GLY A 35 -5.87 -12.19 -6.69
C GLY A 35 -5.07 -12.21 -5.39
N VAL A 36 -4.87 -11.05 -4.77
CA VAL A 36 -4.22 -10.97 -3.46
C VAL A 36 -5.19 -11.47 -2.40
N THR A 37 -4.71 -12.39 -1.54
CA THR A 37 -5.54 -12.96 -0.47
C THR A 37 -5.19 -12.36 0.88
N LYS A 38 -6.06 -12.62 1.87
CA LYS A 38 -5.78 -12.23 3.25
C LYS A 38 -4.46 -12.84 3.74
N ALA A 39 -4.20 -14.10 3.40
CA ALA A 39 -2.95 -14.77 3.77
C ALA A 39 -1.72 -14.07 3.17
N ASP A 40 -1.83 -13.61 1.92
CA ASP A 40 -0.76 -12.87 1.25
C ASP A 40 -0.44 -11.57 2.00
N LEU A 41 -1.46 -10.87 2.48
CA LEU A 41 -1.28 -9.61 3.22
C LEU A 41 -0.83 -9.80 4.66
N GLN A 42 -0.72 -11.05 5.12
CA GLN A 42 -0.13 -11.41 6.40
C GLN A 42 1.28 -12.00 6.25
N ASP A 43 1.73 -12.21 5.03
CA ASP A 43 3.04 -12.77 4.71
C ASP A 43 4.00 -11.63 4.36
N ARG A 44 5.00 -11.42 5.21
CA ARG A 44 5.96 -10.32 5.03
C ARG A 44 6.65 -10.35 3.67
N SER A 45 7.05 -11.53 3.22
CA SER A 45 7.74 -11.69 1.94
C SER A 45 6.85 -11.25 0.76
N LYS A 46 5.58 -11.66 0.79
CA LYS A 46 4.62 -11.29 -0.26
C LYS A 46 4.26 -9.81 -0.21
N VAL A 47 4.08 -9.26 0.99
CA VAL A 47 3.80 -7.84 1.15
C VAL A 47 4.99 -7.01 0.67
N THR A 48 6.21 -7.45 0.97
CA THR A 48 7.42 -6.77 0.48
C THR A 48 7.42 -6.71 -1.05
N GLY A 49 7.12 -7.82 -1.72
CA GLY A 49 7.01 -7.85 -3.18
C GLY A 49 5.92 -6.92 -3.71
N LEU A 50 4.76 -6.92 -3.07
CA LEU A 50 3.65 -6.04 -3.45
C LEU A 50 4.00 -4.56 -3.30
N VAL A 51 4.69 -4.21 -2.22
CA VAL A 51 5.13 -2.83 -1.97
C VAL A 51 6.10 -2.38 -3.07
N GLN A 52 7.03 -3.25 -3.46
CA GLN A 52 7.99 -2.95 -4.52
C GLN A 52 7.30 -2.78 -5.87
N GLU A 53 6.34 -3.66 -6.20
CA GLU A 53 5.56 -3.55 -7.42
C GLU A 53 4.70 -2.30 -7.43
N ALA A 54 4.07 -1.98 -6.33
CA ALA A 54 3.27 -0.76 -6.18
C ALA A 54 4.14 0.48 -6.36
N ALA A 55 5.33 0.49 -5.77
CA ALA A 55 6.28 1.59 -5.95
C ALA A 55 6.63 1.77 -7.43
N GLY A 56 6.84 0.67 -8.15
CA GLY A 56 7.09 0.71 -9.59
C GLY A 56 5.94 1.34 -10.36
N VAL A 57 4.70 0.96 -10.05
CA VAL A 57 3.51 1.54 -10.69
C VAL A 57 3.40 3.03 -10.40
N LEU A 58 3.73 3.45 -9.18
CA LEU A 58 3.66 4.84 -8.76
C LEU A 58 4.89 5.66 -9.20
N GLY A 59 5.93 5.02 -9.72
CA GLY A 59 7.16 5.69 -10.08
C GLY A 59 7.94 6.20 -8.87
N GLU A 60 7.79 5.56 -7.71
CA GLU A 60 8.51 5.92 -6.49
C GLU A 60 9.72 5.02 -6.29
N ASN A 61 10.84 5.63 -5.94
CA ASN A 61 12.06 4.90 -5.59
C ASN A 61 12.14 4.85 -4.05
N LEU A 62 11.78 3.70 -3.49
CA LEU A 62 11.82 3.49 -2.05
C LEU A 62 13.17 2.94 -1.64
N VAL A 63 13.81 3.54 -0.64
CA VAL A 63 14.96 2.94 0.01
C VAL A 63 14.48 1.81 0.93
N ASP A 64 15.38 0.90 1.31
CA ASP A 64 15.04 -0.30 2.07
C ASP A 64 14.30 0.04 3.38
N SER A 65 14.72 1.08 4.09
CA SER A 65 14.08 1.49 5.34
C SER A 65 12.65 1.96 5.13
N GLU A 66 12.38 2.71 4.05
CA GLU A 66 11.04 3.17 3.71
C GLU A 66 10.14 2.00 3.33
N ALA A 67 10.65 1.09 2.51
CA ALA A 67 9.91 -0.11 2.11
C ALA A 67 9.54 -0.95 3.35
N LYS A 68 10.48 -1.14 4.26
CA LYS A 68 10.23 -1.88 5.50
C LYS A 68 9.15 -1.23 6.35
N GLN A 69 9.19 0.09 6.48
CA GLN A 69 8.19 0.84 7.25
C GLN A 69 6.79 0.65 6.66
N ILE A 70 6.66 0.68 5.34
CA ILE A 70 5.39 0.47 4.66
C ILE A 70 4.92 -0.98 4.84
N VAL A 71 5.82 -1.95 4.72
CA VAL A 71 5.51 -3.37 4.94
C VAL A 71 5.00 -3.58 6.35
N ASP A 72 5.68 -3.03 7.36
CA ASP A 72 5.26 -3.13 8.75
C ASP A 72 3.87 -2.54 8.96
N PHE A 73 3.60 -1.40 8.35
CA PHE A 73 2.30 -0.74 8.42
C PHE A 73 1.20 -1.63 7.81
N VAL A 74 1.43 -2.17 6.61
CA VAL A 74 0.45 -3.03 5.94
C VAL A 74 0.16 -4.27 6.76
N LEU A 75 1.19 -4.93 7.28
CA LEU A 75 1.02 -6.12 8.10
C LEU A 75 0.21 -5.83 9.38
N ALA A 76 0.44 -4.68 9.99
CA ALA A 76 -0.26 -4.27 11.21
C ALA A 76 -1.74 -4.00 10.98
N GLN A 77 -2.14 -3.63 9.77
CA GLN A 77 -3.55 -3.36 9.44
C GLN A 77 -4.41 -4.63 9.37
N LYS A 78 -3.79 -5.80 9.20
CA LYS A 78 -4.50 -7.09 9.06
C LYS A 78 -5.62 -7.00 8.02
N ILE A 79 -5.29 -6.46 6.86
CA ILE A 79 -6.25 -6.19 5.80
C ILE A 79 -6.80 -7.49 5.21
N ASN A 80 -8.12 -7.54 5.02
CA ASN A 80 -8.78 -8.61 4.28
C ASN A 80 -9.26 -8.05 2.93
N PRO A 81 -8.58 -8.36 1.82
CA PRO A 81 -8.93 -7.79 0.52
C PRO A 81 -10.27 -8.25 -0.03
N SER A 82 -10.83 -9.35 0.50
CA SER A 82 -12.18 -9.79 0.12
C SER A 82 -13.27 -9.01 0.83
N SER A 83 -12.95 -8.20 1.83
CA SER A 83 -13.89 -7.37 2.55
C SER A 83 -13.91 -5.96 1.95
N THR A 84 -15.07 -5.56 1.42
CA THR A 84 -15.27 -4.21 0.89
C THR A 84 -14.99 -3.15 1.95
N LEU A 85 -15.36 -3.42 3.20
CA LEU A 85 -15.11 -2.50 4.31
C LEU A 85 -13.62 -2.25 4.53
N HIS A 86 -12.81 -3.29 4.46
CA HIS A 86 -11.36 -3.16 4.60
C HIS A 86 -10.74 -2.39 3.44
N LEU A 87 -11.24 -2.60 2.22
CA LEU A 87 -10.77 -1.85 1.04
C LEU A 87 -11.13 -0.37 1.17
N ILE A 88 -12.33 -0.06 1.60
CA ILE A 88 -12.75 1.33 1.84
C ILE A 88 -11.86 1.98 2.90
N ARG A 89 -11.57 1.26 3.97
CA ARG A 89 -10.69 1.76 5.04
C ARG A 89 -9.27 2.02 4.51
N LEU A 90 -8.76 1.11 3.69
CA LEU A 90 -7.43 1.27 3.08
C LEU A 90 -7.37 2.54 2.23
N TRP A 91 -8.37 2.76 1.37
CA TRP A 91 -8.43 3.96 0.55
C TRP A 91 -8.60 5.22 1.40
N ALA A 92 -9.39 5.15 2.48
CA ALA A 92 -9.60 6.29 3.39
C ALA A 92 -8.32 6.74 4.08
N MET A 93 -7.37 5.82 4.32
CA MET A 93 -6.08 6.16 4.92
C MET A 93 -5.23 7.07 4.02
N PHE A 94 -5.51 7.09 2.72
CA PHE A 94 -4.78 7.91 1.75
C PHE A 94 -5.54 9.17 1.35
N ARG A 95 -6.59 9.50 2.06
CA ARG A 95 -7.34 10.74 1.83
C ARG A 95 -6.89 11.87 2.74
#